data_34150896113075c02e326f02cf1c03ae
#
_entry.id   34150896113075c02e326f02cf1c03ae
#
_cell.length_a   1.000
_cell.length_b   1.000
_cell.length_c   1.000
_cell.angle_alpha   90.00
_cell.angle_beta   90.00
_cell.angle_gamma   90.00
#
_symmetry.space_group_name_H-M   'P 1'
#
loop_
_entity.id
_entity.type
_entity.pdbx_description
1 polymer ?
#
loop_
_entity_poly.entity_id
_entity_poly.type
_entity_poly.pdbx_seq_one_letter_code
_entity_poly.pdbx_strand_id
1 'polypeptide(L)'
;MVIALSHLGYEKNSTLNYYDRGIVMNTRHIDMIIGGHSHTFLNYADYVTNLDGDKVPVVQTGSKGICLGYAKIKISKEGRLSFNYKLIPVKSHLDSKLDMAFSDMIDAYSATVSAKMDEVIGTCPSAIRKGSPESPLGNLTADALIWMAKEYYDVDADVSLYNTGGIRAEISAGDLTIGDVYAVYPFDNVLSIATMKGRDLKTLFDYVASSGGMPVNAGVRLVISGDKVKSVTVNGRQIEDNKDYKIATIDYLMNLGRYGLQNATSRNDSPDIIRDCFVDYFRHLAAENGGKITAAKDGRITKNQ
;
A
#
# COMPACT_ATOMS: atom_id res chain seq x y z
N MET A 1 31.10 -11.36 10.40
CA MET A 1 29.72 -11.77 10.04
C MET A 1 28.92 -10.53 9.70
N VAL A 2 28.27 -10.52 8.54
CA VAL A 2 27.42 -9.42 8.04
C VAL A 2 26.01 -9.94 7.84
N ILE A 3 25.06 -9.37 8.59
CA ILE A 3 23.62 -9.66 8.44
C ILE A 3 22.95 -8.44 7.82
N ALA A 4 22.32 -8.59 6.66
CA ALA A 4 21.55 -7.54 6.03
C ALA A 4 20.09 -7.59 6.48
N LEU A 5 19.59 -6.49 7.03
CA LEU A 5 18.16 -6.27 7.27
C LEU A 5 17.58 -5.60 6.03
N SER A 6 16.67 -6.26 5.34
CA SER A 6 16.15 -5.86 4.04
C SER A 6 14.63 -5.66 4.06
N HIS A 7 14.16 -4.73 3.22
CA HIS A 7 12.73 -4.57 2.93
C HIS A 7 12.49 -4.50 1.41
N LEU A 8 13.24 -5.27 0.62
CA LEU A 8 13.19 -5.28 -0.85
C LEU A 8 12.18 -6.27 -1.43
N GLY A 9 11.74 -7.23 -0.62
CA GLY A 9 10.94 -8.36 -1.10
C GLY A 9 11.81 -9.56 -1.46
N TYR A 10 11.21 -10.76 -1.38
CA TYR A 10 11.93 -12.03 -1.52
C TYR A 10 12.34 -12.31 -2.96
N GLU A 11 11.41 -12.13 -3.91
CA GLU A 11 11.62 -12.40 -5.33
C GLU A 11 11.42 -11.16 -6.19
N LYS A 12 11.94 -11.20 -7.43
CA LYS A 12 11.74 -10.16 -8.42
C LYS A 12 10.24 -9.96 -8.68
N ASN A 13 9.81 -8.71 -8.60
CA ASN A 13 8.47 -8.31 -9.02
C ASN A 13 8.54 -7.28 -10.17
N SER A 14 7.39 -6.97 -10.77
CA SER A 14 7.31 -6.05 -11.91
C SER A 14 7.71 -4.60 -11.60
N THR A 15 7.73 -4.24 -10.31
CA THR A 15 7.98 -2.85 -9.87
C THR A 15 9.36 -2.61 -9.29
N LEU A 16 10.05 -3.67 -8.83
CA LEU A 16 11.35 -3.56 -8.17
C LEU A 16 12.42 -4.33 -8.95
N ASN A 17 13.51 -3.63 -9.29
CA ASN A 17 14.69 -4.24 -9.90
C ASN A 17 15.58 -4.95 -8.88
N TYR A 18 15.40 -4.63 -7.59
CA TYR A 18 16.19 -5.20 -6.48
C TYR A 18 15.26 -6.04 -5.60
N TYR A 19 15.74 -7.19 -5.14
CA TYR A 19 15.04 -8.14 -4.28
C TYR A 19 16.07 -9.00 -3.53
N ASP A 20 15.68 -9.58 -2.40
CA ASP A 20 16.62 -10.22 -1.46
C ASP A 20 17.50 -11.29 -2.12
N ARG A 21 16.91 -12.22 -2.86
CA ARG A 21 17.68 -13.24 -3.60
C ARG A 21 18.62 -12.62 -4.64
N GLY A 22 18.14 -11.57 -5.34
CA GLY A 22 18.95 -10.86 -6.34
C GLY A 22 20.14 -10.15 -5.73
N ILE A 23 20.00 -9.56 -4.56
CA ILE A 23 21.13 -8.96 -3.82
C ILE A 23 22.19 -10.03 -3.52
N VAL A 24 21.79 -11.18 -2.98
CA VAL A 24 22.76 -12.27 -2.71
C VAL A 24 23.49 -12.70 -3.98
N MET A 25 22.75 -12.96 -5.07
CA MET A 25 23.32 -13.43 -6.34
C MET A 25 24.34 -12.46 -6.98
N ASN A 26 24.26 -11.18 -6.63
CA ASN A 26 25.08 -10.11 -7.23
C ASN A 26 26.03 -9.43 -6.23
N THR A 27 26.23 -9.99 -5.05
CA THR A 27 27.10 -9.41 -4.01
C THR A 27 28.04 -10.46 -3.42
N ARG A 28 28.93 -9.98 -2.55
CA ARG A 28 29.89 -10.77 -1.77
C ARG A 28 29.78 -10.38 -0.30
N HIS A 29 30.27 -11.23 0.59
CA HIS A 29 30.49 -10.92 2.02
C HIS A 29 29.20 -10.62 2.81
N ILE A 30 28.00 -10.96 2.29
CA ILE A 30 26.79 -11.02 3.09
C ILE A 30 26.64 -12.45 3.58
N ASP A 31 26.54 -12.62 4.90
CA ASP A 31 26.43 -13.93 5.56
C ASP A 31 24.97 -14.37 5.76
N MET A 32 24.03 -13.43 5.81
CA MET A 32 22.59 -13.70 5.98
C MET A 32 21.76 -12.49 5.55
N ILE A 33 20.56 -12.73 4.97
CA ILE A 33 19.53 -11.70 4.77
C ILE A 33 18.28 -12.02 5.61
N ILE A 34 17.82 -11.03 6.38
CA ILE A 34 16.52 -11.02 7.02
C ILE A 34 15.64 -10.05 6.24
N GLY A 35 14.72 -10.60 5.45
CA GLY A 35 13.90 -9.86 4.47
C GLY A 35 12.53 -9.44 4.98
N GLY A 36 11.85 -8.63 4.16
CA GLY A 36 10.49 -8.13 4.40
C GLY A 36 9.77 -7.79 3.10
N HIS A 37 8.80 -6.87 3.11
CA HIS A 37 8.04 -6.30 2.01
C HIS A 37 7.06 -7.27 1.32
N SER A 38 7.51 -8.40 0.79
CA SER A 38 6.67 -9.34 0.02
C SER A 38 5.76 -10.21 0.89
N HIS A 39 5.85 -10.10 2.22
CA HIS A 39 5.09 -10.88 3.18
C HIS A 39 5.23 -12.40 2.99
N THR A 40 6.37 -12.85 2.47
CA THR A 40 6.62 -14.27 2.17
C THR A 40 6.86 -15.06 3.45
N PHE A 41 6.21 -16.21 3.58
CA PHE A 41 6.48 -17.18 4.65
C PHE A 41 7.55 -18.15 4.19
N LEU A 42 8.73 -18.07 4.79
CA LEU A 42 9.80 -19.04 4.59
C LEU A 42 9.90 -19.94 5.82
N ASN A 43 9.30 -21.14 5.73
CA ASN A 43 9.37 -22.13 6.82
C ASN A 43 10.80 -22.58 7.13
N TYR A 44 11.67 -22.50 6.12
CA TYR A 44 13.08 -22.81 6.18
C TYR A 44 13.87 -21.67 5.55
N ALA A 45 15.15 -21.53 5.90
CA ALA A 45 16.02 -20.60 5.21
C ALA A 45 16.22 -21.03 3.74
N ASP A 46 16.03 -20.11 2.81
CA ASP A 46 16.42 -20.32 1.42
C ASP A 46 17.91 -19.99 1.26
N TYR A 47 18.70 -20.96 0.77
CA TYR A 47 20.13 -20.81 0.60
C TYR A 47 20.47 -20.40 -0.84
N VAL A 48 20.71 -19.12 -1.03
CA VAL A 48 21.06 -18.52 -2.33
C VAL A 48 22.57 -18.46 -2.49
N THR A 49 23.08 -18.74 -3.69
CA THR A 49 24.52 -18.70 -3.97
C THR A 49 24.98 -17.28 -4.31
N ASN A 50 26.00 -16.79 -3.62
CA ASN A 50 26.62 -15.49 -3.89
C ASN A 50 27.67 -15.54 -5.01
N LEU A 51 28.37 -14.43 -5.29
CA LEU A 51 29.40 -14.35 -6.32
C LEU A 51 30.69 -15.15 -5.99
N ASP A 52 30.89 -15.54 -4.73
CA ASP A 52 32.02 -16.36 -4.29
C ASP A 52 31.69 -17.86 -4.28
N GLY A 53 30.45 -18.23 -4.59
CA GLY A 53 29.97 -19.61 -4.55
C GLY A 53 29.42 -20.03 -3.17
N ASP A 54 29.40 -19.13 -2.18
CA ASP A 54 28.92 -19.43 -0.84
C ASP A 54 27.38 -19.44 -0.79
N LYS A 55 26.84 -20.28 0.08
CA LYS A 55 25.39 -20.39 0.34
C LYS A 55 24.97 -19.45 1.44
N VAL A 56 24.28 -18.38 1.07
CA VAL A 56 23.76 -17.34 1.98
C VAL A 56 22.30 -17.61 2.32
N PRO A 57 21.93 -17.77 3.61
CA PRO A 57 20.55 -17.94 4.01
C PRO A 57 19.76 -16.63 3.87
N VAL A 58 18.60 -16.71 3.22
CA VAL A 58 17.59 -15.67 3.15
C VAL A 58 16.36 -16.14 3.94
N VAL A 59 15.87 -15.32 4.85
CA VAL A 59 14.70 -15.63 5.70
C VAL A 59 13.70 -14.51 5.69
N GLN A 60 12.40 -14.86 5.83
CA GLN A 60 11.28 -13.91 5.96
C GLN A 60 10.14 -14.57 6.73
N THR A 61 9.40 -13.80 7.53
CA THR A 61 8.42 -14.31 8.52
C THR A 61 6.97 -14.03 8.16
N GLY A 62 6.68 -13.63 6.92
CA GLY A 62 5.35 -13.19 6.53
C GLY A 62 5.06 -11.75 6.98
N SER A 63 3.89 -11.52 7.54
CA SER A 63 3.44 -10.19 7.97
C SER A 63 2.58 -10.24 9.22
N LYS A 64 2.23 -9.06 9.78
CA LYS A 64 1.29 -8.89 10.90
C LYS A 64 1.70 -9.59 12.20
N GLY A 65 2.98 -9.93 12.39
CA GLY A 65 3.47 -10.55 13.62
C GLY A 65 2.94 -11.96 13.89
N ILE A 66 2.34 -12.67 12.91
CA ILE A 66 1.77 -14.01 13.11
C ILE A 66 2.81 -15.11 13.27
N CYS A 67 4.07 -14.83 12.94
CA CYS A 67 5.20 -15.72 13.18
C CYS A 67 6.42 -14.94 13.68
N LEU A 68 7.19 -15.57 14.57
CA LEU A 68 8.53 -15.15 14.96
C LEU A 68 9.57 -16.01 14.24
N GLY A 69 10.54 -15.39 13.56
CA GLY A 69 11.71 -16.09 13.01
C GLY A 69 12.78 -16.28 14.09
N TYR A 70 13.18 -17.52 14.33
CA TYR A 70 14.29 -17.84 15.23
C TYR A 70 15.44 -18.39 14.44
N ALA A 71 16.58 -17.66 14.42
CA ALA A 71 17.81 -18.09 13.78
C ALA A 71 18.91 -18.29 14.82
N LYS A 72 19.48 -19.50 14.89
CA LYS A 72 20.65 -19.80 15.72
C LYS A 72 21.89 -19.88 14.81
N ILE A 73 22.82 -18.96 15.06
CA ILE A 73 24.07 -18.87 14.31
C ILE A 73 25.22 -19.40 15.18
N LYS A 74 26.04 -20.28 14.64
CA LYS A 74 27.27 -20.73 15.29
C LYS A 74 28.45 -20.39 14.42
N ILE A 75 29.53 -19.92 15.03
CA ILE A 75 30.81 -19.61 14.41
C ILE A 75 31.83 -20.62 14.94
N SER A 76 32.46 -21.40 14.05
CA SER A 76 33.54 -22.30 14.43
C SER A 76 34.79 -21.51 14.77
N LYS A 77 35.82 -22.21 15.33
CA LYS A 77 37.13 -21.59 15.60
C LYS A 77 37.85 -21.14 14.32
N GLU A 78 37.55 -21.79 13.19
CA GLU A 78 38.05 -21.47 11.85
C GLU A 78 37.22 -20.41 11.13
N GLY A 79 36.24 -19.76 11.82
CA GLY A 79 35.38 -18.72 11.26
C GLY A 79 34.24 -19.23 10.39
N ARG A 80 34.00 -20.54 10.31
CA ARG A 80 32.87 -21.08 9.52
C ARG A 80 31.54 -20.83 10.21
N LEU A 81 30.57 -20.35 9.43
CA LEU A 81 29.21 -20.09 9.90
C LEU A 81 28.28 -21.29 9.65
N SER A 82 27.45 -21.59 10.62
CA SER A 82 26.32 -22.52 10.45
C SER A 82 25.04 -21.92 10.99
N PHE A 83 23.94 -22.11 10.27
CA PHE A 83 22.65 -21.50 10.55
C PHE A 83 21.60 -22.58 10.80
N ASN A 84 20.77 -22.35 11.81
CA ASN A 84 19.55 -23.11 12.04
C ASN A 84 18.40 -22.13 12.21
N TYR A 85 17.41 -22.22 11.34
CA TYR A 85 16.27 -21.30 11.29
C TYR A 85 14.97 -22.06 11.41
N LYS A 86 14.01 -21.48 12.12
CA LYS A 86 12.62 -21.96 12.18
C LYS A 86 11.65 -20.81 12.37
N LEU A 87 10.43 -20.95 11.86
CA LEU A 87 9.30 -20.11 12.21
C LEU A 87 8.62 -20.66 13.48
N ILE A 88 8.29 -19.75 14.38
CA ILE A 88 7.51 -20.01 15.60
C ILE A 88 6.19 -19.27 15.43
N PRO A 89 5.05 -19.97 15.23
CA PRO A 89 3.75 -19.31 15.12
C PRO A 89 3.37 -18.64 16.44
N VAL A 90 2.90 -17.39 16.34
CA VAL A 90 2.31 -16.66 17.47
C VAL A 90 0.84 -17.09 17.57
N LYS A 91 0.47 -17.75 18.64
CA LYS A 91 -0.87 -18.32 18.85
C LYS A 91 -1.42 -17.87 20.20
N SER A 92 -2.75 -17.87 20.35
CA SER A 92 -3.47 -17.44 21.55
C SER A 92 -3.03 -18.13 22.85
N HIS A 93 -2.49 -19.35 22.82
CA HIS A 93 -1.95 -20.00 24.03
C HIS A 93 -0.74 -19.25 24.64
N LEU A 94 -0.11 -18.33 23.89
CA LEU A 94 0.95 -17.45 24.38
C LEU A 94 0.41 -16.28 25.20
N ASP A 95 -0.89 -15.98 25.14
CA ASP A 95 -1.51 -14.88 25.88
C ASP A 95 -1.37 -15.05 27.40
N SER A 96 -1.23 -16.30 27.87
CA SER A 96 -0.91 -16.60 29.29
C SER A 96 0.56 -16.39 29.67
N LYS A 97 1.41 -16.00 28.72
CA LYS A 97 2.88 -15.82 28.89
C LYS A 97 3.33 -14.42 28.51
N LEU A 98 2.43 -13.44 28.61
CA LEU A 98 2.75 -12.05 28.32
C LEU A 98 3.79 -11.51 29.30
N ASP A 99 4.68 -10.67 28.81
CA ASP A 99 5.47 -9.79 29.66
C ASP A 99 4.55 -8.70 30.20
N MET A 100 4.17 -8.80 31.46
CA MET A 100 3.17 -7.90 32.05
C MET A 100 3.66 -6.45 32.07
N ALA A 101 4.94 -6.20 32.30
CA ALA A 101 5.48 -4.83 32.30
C ALA A 101 5.38 -4.19 30.91
N PHE A 102 5.61 -4.97 29.86
CA PHE A 102 5.44 -4.52 28.48
C PHE A 102 3.96 -4.35 28.12
N SER A 103 3.08 -5.25 28.58
CA SER A 103 1.63 -5.14 28.40
C SER A 103 1.09 -3.87 29.05
N ASP A 104 1.43 -3.62 30.32
CA ASP A 104 1.01 -2.42 31.07
C ASP A 104 1.46 -1.12 30.37
N MET A 105 2.67 -1.12 29.82
CA MET A 105 3.16 0.01 29.04
C MET A 105 2.32 0.27 27.77
N ILE A 106 1.99 -0.79 27.02
CA ILE A 106 1.14 -0.70 25.82
C ILE A 106 -0.27 -0.23 26.21
N ASP A 107 -0.84 -0.77 27.28
CA ASP A 107 -2.19 -0.42 27.76
C ASP A 107 -2.27 1.05 28.17
N ALA A 108 -1.22 1.59 28.80
CA ALA A 108 -1.14 3.01 29.15
C ALA A 108 -1.14 3.93 27.90
N TYR A 109 -0.41 3.56 26.85
CA TYR A 109 -0.46 4.29 25.57
C TYR A 109 -1.80 4.12 24.85
N SER A 110 -2.35 2.91 24.84
CA SER A 110 -3.63 2.61 24.21
C SER A 110 -4.76 3.42 24.84
N ALA A 111 -4.82 3.51 26.17
CA ALA A 111 -5.84 4.28 26.88
C ALA A 111 -5.88 5.76 26.45
N THR A 112 -4.72 6.33 26.15
CA THR A 112 -4.62 7.73 25.69
C THR A 112 -5.15 7.92 24.27
N VAL A 113 -5.02 6.91 23.41
CA VAL A 113 -5.37 6.96 21.98
C VAL A 113 -6.79 6.45 21.74
N SER A 114 -7.26 5.46 22.51
CA SER A 114 -8.53 4.74 22.31
C SER A 114 -9.73 5.67 22.24
N ALA A 115 -9.84 6.65 23.12
CA ALA A 115 -11.00 7.56 23.13
C ALA A 115 -11.22 8.26 21.77
N LYS A 116 -10.13 8.62 21.06
CA LYS A 116 -10.23 9.21 19.72
C LYS A 116 -10.44 8.12 18.65
N MET A 117 -9.77 6.98 18.77
CA MET A 117 -9.83 5.93 17.77
C MET A 117 -11.17 5.20 17.76
N ASP A 118 -11.84 5.10 18.93
CA ASP A 118 -13.14 4.44 19.07
C ASP A 118 -14.33 5.36 18.70
N GLU A 119 -14.07 6.63 18.35
CA GLU A 119 -15.11 7.54 17.89
C GLU A 119 -15.78 6.99 16.62
N VAL A 120 -17.09 6.78 16.69
CA VAL A 120 -17.92 6.35 15.55
C VAL A 120 -18.21 7.54 14.64
N ILE A 121 -17.85 7.42 13.38
CA ILE A 121 -18.01 8.48 12.36
C ILE A 121 -19.07 8.16 11.30
N GLY A 122 -19.65 6.98 11.35
CA GLY A 122 -20.70 6.52 10.44
C GLY A 122 -20.99 5.05 10.59
N THR A 123 -21.92 4.52 9.77
CA THR A 123 -22.28 3.10 9.78
C THR A 123 -22.23 2.55 8.35
N CYS A 124 -21.57 1.41 8.16
CA CYS A 124 -21.51 0.70 6.90
C CYS A 124 -22.56 -0.43 6.88
N PRO A 125 -23.64 -0.34 6.08
CA PRO A 125 -24.68 -1.38 6.01
C PRO A 125 -24.14 -2.74 5.54
N SER A 126 -23.04 -2.73 4.81
CA SER A 126 -22.31 -3.92 4.32
C SER A 126 -20.82 -3.65 4.29
N ALA A 127 -20.02 -4.72 4.31
CA ALA A 127 -18.58 -4.58 4.23
C ALA A 127 -18.15 -3.94 2.89
N ILE A 128 -17.22 -2.97 2.98
CA ILE A 128 -16.65 -2.29 1.81
C ILE A 128 -15.28 -2.92 1.56
N ARG A 129 -15.21 -3.71 0.50
CA ARG A 129 -14.04 -4.56 0.20
C ARG A 129 -13.07 -3.90 -0.76
N LYS A 130 -11.79 -4.22 -0.60
CA LYS A 130 -10.75 -3.94 -1.58
C LYS A 130 -10.66 -5.04 -2.64
N GLY A 131 -10.00 -4.76 -3.77
CA GLY A 131 -9.82 -5.74 -4.85
C GLY A 131 -9.23 -5.11 -6.10
N SER A 132 -9.11 -5.91 -7.15
CA SER A 132 -8.56 -5.52 -8.47
C SER A 132 -9.42 -6.18 -9.56
N PRO A 133 -9.54 -5.59 -10.74
CA PRO A 133 -9.01 -4.30 -11.18
C PRO A 133 -9.74 -3.10 -10.57
N GLU A 134 -10.97 -3.27 -10.12
CA GLU A 134 -11.86 -2.30 -9.48
C GLU A 134 -12.44 -2.87 -8.19
N SER A 135 -12.61 -2.03 -7.18
CA SER A 135 -13.24 -2.41 -5.92
C SER A 135 -14.04 -1.25 -5.31
N PRO A 136 -15.10 -1.56 -4.52
CA PRO A 136 -15.84 -0.52 -3.82
C PRO A 136 -14.95 0.39 -2.97
N LEU A 137 -14.02 -0.18 -2.20
CA LEU A 137 -13.12 0.61 -1.36
C LEU A 137 -12.11 1.42 -2.18
N GLY A 138 -11.64 0.86 -3.31
CA GLY A 138 -10.79 1.60 -4.24
C GLY A 138 -11.50 2.79 -4.86
N ASN A 139 -12.76 2.62 -5.28
CA ASN A 139 -13.59 3.69 -5.81
C ASN A 139 -13.77 4.80 -4.78
N LEU A 140 -14.16 4.42 -3.56
CA LEU A 140 -14.34 5.35 -2.44
C LEU A 140 -13.06 6.12 -2.11
N THR A 141 -11.91 5.44 -2.09
CA THR A 141 -10.59 6.04 -1.88
C THR A 141 -10.26 7.10 -2.93
N ALA A 142 -10.48 6.77 -4.21
CA ALA A 142 -10.16 7.70 -5.30
C ALA A 142 -11.13 8.90 -5.33
N ASP A 143 -12.42 8.69 -5.04
CA ASP A 143 -13.39 9.79 -4.94
C ASP A 143 -13.07 10.74 -3.78
N ALA A 144 -12.56 10.20 -2.66
CA ALA A 144 -12.09 11.01 -1.55
C ALA A 144 -10.99 12.00 -1.97
N LEU A 145 -10.04 11.58 -2.83
CA LEU A 145 -8.97 12.47 -3.31
C LEU A 145 -9.52 13.64 -4.14
N ILE A 146 -10.56 13.39 -4.95
CA ILE A 146 -11.25 14.46 -5.71
C ILE A 146 -11.94 15.42 -4.73
N TRP A 147 -12.65 14.87 -3.75
CA TRP A 147 -13.32 15.68 -2.73
C TRP A 147 -12.30 16.52 -1.93
N MET A 148 -11.19 15.93 -1.48
CA MET A 148 -10.13 16.64 -0.75
C MET A 148 -9.51 17.76 -1.59
N ALA A 149 -9.25 17.52 -2.87
CA ALA A 149 -8.70 18.52 -3.78
C ALA A 149 -9.66 19.71 -3.92
N LYS A 150 -10.96 19.46 -3.95
CA LYS A 150 -11.98 20.51 -4.02
C LYS A 150 -12.18 21.21 -2.68
N GLU A 151 -12.38 20.45 -1.59
CA GLU A 151 -12.76 20.97 -0.29
C GLU A 151 -11.65 21.81 0.35
N TYR A 152 -10.40 21.31 0.31
CA TYR A 152 -9.28 21.98 1.00
C TYR A 152 -8.51 22.96 0.13
N TYR A 153 -8.54 22.80 -1.21
CA TYR A 153 -7.66 23.56 -2.11
C TYR A 153 -8.41 24.27 -3.23
N ASP A 154 -9.74 24.15 -3.29
CA ASP A 154 -10.61 24.68 -4.38
C ASP A 154 -10.10 24.27 -5.78
N VAL A 155 -9.62 23.03 -5.91
CA VAL A 155 -9.12 22.50 -7.17
C VAL A 155 -10.10 21.47 -7.73
N ASP A 156 -10.62 21.73 -8.92
CA ASP A 156 -11.37 20.77 -9.71
C ASP A 156 -10.37 19.85 -10.43
N ALA A 157 -10.07 18.70 -9.82
CA ALA A 157 -9.17 17.71 -10.41
C ALA A 157 -9.92 16.83 -11.41
N ASP A 158 -9.30 16.58 -12.58
CA ASP A 158 -9.87 15.75 -13.64
C ASP A 158 -9.77 14.26 -13.32
N VAL A 159 -8.67 13.87 -12.68
CA VAL A 159 -8.32 12.47 -12.38
C VAL A 159 -7.81 12.37 -10.96
N SER A 160 -8.21 11.32 -10.27
CA SER A 160 -7.47 10.88 -9.08
C SER A 160 -6.94 9.47 -9.24
N LEU A 161 -5.84 9.19 -8.55
CA LEU A 161 -5.17 7.90 -8.53
C LEU A 161 -4.63 7.60 -7.14
N TYR A 162 -4.90 6.38 -6.66
CA TYR A 162 -4.32 5.86 -5.42
C TYR A 162 -3.69 4.48 -5.65
N ASN A 163 -2.59 4.15 -4.99
CA ASN A 163 -1.98 2.83 -5.13
C ASN A 163 -2.73 1.78 -4.30
N THR A 164 -3.06 0.66 -4.91
CA THR A 164 -3.78 -0.46 -4.25
C THR A 164 -3.07 -0.93 -2.97
N GLY A 165 -1.73 -0.93 -2.96
CA GLY A 165 -0.92 -1.29 -1.78
C GLY A 165 -1.05 -0.33 -0.61
N GLY A 166 -1.53 0.90 -0.82
CA GLY A 166 -1.81 1.88 0.23
C GLY A 166 -3.08 1.57 1.03
N ILE A 167 -3.99 0.76 0.49
CA ILE A 167 -5.22 0.30 1.17
C ILE A 167 -4.88 -0.99 1.93
N ARG A 168 -4.71 -0.91 3.24
CA ARG A 168 -4.15 -2.00 4.05
C ARG A 168 -5.20 -2.91 4.70
N ALA A 169 -6.40 -2.41 4.95
CA ALA A 169 -7.53 -3.17 5.52
C ALA A 169 -8.78 -3.01 4.66
N GLU A 170 -9.83 -3.75 4.98
CA GLU A 170 -11.19 -3.58 4.48
C GLU A 170 -12.04 -2.95 5.57
N ILE A 171 -13.17 -2.34 5.21
CA ILE A 171 -14.15 -1.82 6.17
C ILE A 171 -15.20 -2.90 6.40
N SER A 172 -15.43 -3.27 7.66
CA SER A 172 -16.46 -4.23 8.06
C SER A 172 -17.86 -3.61 8.00
N ALA A 173 -18.89 -4.45 7.95
CA ALA A 173 -20.25 -3.99 8.20
C ALA A 173 -20.42 -3.61 9.68
N GLY A 174 -21.23 -2.59 9.97
CA GLY A 174 -21.43 -2.04 11.31
C GLY A 174 -20.90 -0.62 11.44
N ASP A 175 -20.65 -0.22 12.67
CA ASP A 175 -20.09 1.10 12.97
C ASP A 175 -18.70 1.25 12.39
N LEU A 176 -18.43 2.41 11.81
CA LEU A 176 -17.10 2.79 11.30
C LEU A 176 -16.49 3.78 12.28
N THR A 177 -15.32 3.44 12.81
CA THR A 177 -14.58 4.27 13.74
C THR A 177 -13.41 4.99 13.06
N ILE A 178 -12.86 6.01 13.73
CA ILE A 178 -11.60 6.65 13.27
C ILE A 178 -10.48 5.59 13.19
N GLY A 179 -10.41 4.67 14.16
CA GLY A 179 -9.44 3.59 14.18
C GLY A 179 -9.50 2.68 12.96
N ASP A 180 -10.72 2.38 12.47
CA ASP A 180 -10.89 1.60 11.23
C ASP A 180 -10.32 2.34 10.01
N VAL A 181 -10.55 3.66 9.91
CA VAL A 181 -9.99 4.48 8.82
C VAL A 181 -8.46 4.49 8.89
N TYR A 182 -7.88 4.61 10.08
CA TYR A 182 -6.42 4.54 10.28
C TYR A 182 -5.85 3.16 9.95
N ALA A 183 -6.62 2.08 10.20
CA ALA A 183 -6.23 0.73 9.78
C ALA A 183 -6.27 0.55 8.25
N VAL A 184 -7.20 1.21 7.56
CA VAL A 184 -7.28 1.22 6.09
C VAL A 184 -6.12 2.02 5.48
N TYR A 185 -5.80 3.21 6.03
CA TYR A 185 -4.80 4.15 5.50
C TYR A 185 -3.70 4.46 6.53
N PRO A 186 -2.82 3.51 6.89
CA PRO A 186 -1.88 3.69 8.00
C PRO A 186 -0.63 4.51 7.67
N PHE A 187 -0.50 5.02 6.44
CA PHE A 187 0.69 5.76 6.01
C PHE A 187 0.51 7.28 6.17
N ASP A 188 1.61 7.96 6.49
CA ASP A 188 1.67 9.42 6.63
C ASP A 188 1.86 10.12 5.27
N ASN A 189 1.15 9.62 4.24
CA ASN A 189 1.14 10.29 2.94
C ASN A 189 0.39 11.61 3.02
N VAL A 190 0.69 12.52 2.11
CA VAL A 190 -0.04 13.77 1.91
C VAL A 190 -0.69 13.81 0.54
N LEU A 191 -1.74 14.62 0.38
CA LEU A 191 -2.36 14.85 -0.92
C LEU A 191 -1.39 15.62 -1.82
N SER A 192 -1.17 15.14 -3.02
CA SER A 192 -0.43 15.83 -4.08
C SER A 192 -1.37 16.20 -5.22
N ILE A 193 -1.44 17.48 -5.54
CA ILE A 193 -2.16 17.99 -6.71
C ILE A 193 -1.13 18.37 -7.75
N ALA A 194 -1.23 17.76 -8.93
CA ALA A 194 -0.28 17.97 -10.01
C ALA A 194 -0.99 18.30 -11.33
N THR A 195 -0.31 19.01 -12.23
CA THR A 195 -0.75 19.20 -13.61
C THR A 195 0.16 18.43 -14.53
N MET A 196 -0.40 17.67 -15.44
CA MET A 196 0.37 16.97 -16.46
C MET A 196 -0.31 16.98 -17.83
N LYS A 197 0.49 16.82 -18.89
CA LYS A 197 -0.02 16.72 -20.25
C LYS A 197 -0.73 15.38 -20.48
N GLY A 198 -1.71 15.36 -21.38
CA GLY A 198 -2.46 14.14 -21.67
C GLY A 198 -1.61 12.98 -22.17
N ARG A 199 -0.52 13.25 -22.90
CA ARG A 199 0.45 12.20 -23.31
C ARG A 199 1.11 11.50 -22.10
N ASP A 200 1.42 12.26 -21.04
CA ASP A 200 2.00 11.71 -19.82
C ASP A 200 0.93 11.01 -18.98
N LEU A 201 -0.30 11.54 -18.97
CA LEU A 201 -1.46 10.88 -18.37
C LEU A 201 -1.76 9.52 -19.03
N LYS A 202 -1.63 9.38 -20.36
CA LYS A 202 -1.74 8.10 -21.06
C LYS A 202 -0.67 7.12 -20.57
N THR A 203 0.58 7.57 -20.41
CA THR A 203 1.67 6.76 -19.84
C THR A 203 1.35 6.29 -18.41
N LEU A 204 0.71 7.14 -17.61
CA LEU A 204 0.24 6.77 -16.28
C LEU A 204 -0.83 5.66 -16.34
N PHE A 205 -1.79 5.75 -17.26
CA PHE A 205 -2.80 4.71 -17.44
C PHE A 205 -2.21 3.41 -18.01
N ASP A 206 -1.17 3.45 -18.82
CA ASP A 206 -0.44 2.24 -19.23
C ASP A 206 0.19 1.54 -18.02
N TYR A 207 0.73 2.30 -17.06
CA TYR A 207 1.20 1.74 -15.80
C TYR A 207 0.04 1.14 -14.97
N VAL A 208 -1.08 1.85 -14.85
CA VAL A 208 -2.28 1.33 -14.15
C VAL A 208 -2.73 0.01 -14.76
N ALA A 209 -2.76 -0.09 -16.09
CA ALA A 209 -3.14 -1.32 -16.79
C ALA A 209 -2.14 -2.46 -16.56
N SER A 210 -0.83 -2.19 -16.64
CA SER A 210 0.22 -3.19 -16.43
C SER A 210 0.28 -3.70 -14.99
N SER A 211 -0.16 -2.88 -14.02
CA SER A 211 -0.29 -3.30 -12.61
C SER A 211 -1.60 -4.06 -12.30
N GLY A 212 -2.45 -4.28 -13.31
CA GLY A 212 -3.73 -4.99 -13.16
C GLY A 212 -4.89 -4.13 -12.65
N GLY A 213 -4.74 -2.80 -12.65
CA GLY A 213 -5.71 -1.83 -12.17
C GLY A 213 -5.31 -1.19 -10.84
N MET A 214 -5.64 0.10 -10.69
CA MET A 214 -5.45 0.87 -9.46
C MET A 214 -6.68 1.77 -9.26
N PRO A 215 -7.03 2.15 -8.01
CA PRO A 215 -8.14 3.06 -7.72
C PRO A 215 -8.08 4.36 -8.53
N VAL A 216 -9.18 4.67 -9.23
CA VAL A 216 -9.39 5.91 -9.99
C VAL A 216 -10.78 6.48 -9.68
N ASN A 217 -10.97 7.80 -9.85
CA ASN A 217 -12.23 8.48 -9.59
C ASN A 217 -13.34 8.14 -10.60
N ALA A 218 -14.56 8.49 -10.25
CA ALA A 218 -15.77 8.22 -11.02
C ALA A 218 -15.76 8.81 -12.46
N GLY A 219 -14.96 9.84 -12.72
CA GLY A 219 -14.80 10.42 -14.07
C GLY A 219 -13.98 9.57 -15.03
N VAL A 220 -13.24 8.57 -14.55
CA VAL A 220 -12.39 7.70 -15.38
C VAL A 220 -13.14 6.45 -15.82
N ARG A 221 -12.95 6.06 -17.07
CA ARG A 221 -13.35 4.75 -17.60
C ARG A 221 -12.16 4.14 -18.34
N LEU A 222 -11.62 3.05 -17.78
CA LEU A 222 -10.44 2.34 -18.28
C LEU A 222 -10.81 0.90 -18.65
N VAL A 223 -10.52 0.51 -19.87
CA VAL A 223 -10.63 -0.89 -20.31
C VAL A 223 -9.23 -1.45 -20.52
N ILE A 224 -8.92 -2.51 -19.78
CA ILE A 224 -7.65 -3.23 -19.84
C ILE A 224 -7.84 -4.51 -20.67
N SER A 225 -6.89 -4.80 -21.57
CA SER A 225 -6.79 -6.06 -22.29
C SER A 225 -5.41 -6.67 -22.05
N GLY A 226 -5.37 -7.82 -21.37
CA GLY A 226 -4.12 -8.37 -20.86
C GLY A 226 -3.52 -7.46 -19.79
N ASP A 227 -2.43 -6.78 -20.15
CA ASP A 227 -1.69 -5.81 -19.32
C ASP A 227 -1.62 -4.40 -19.94
N LYS A 228 -2.43 -4.14 -20.99
CA LYS A 228 -2.40 -2.91 -21.78
C LYS A 228 -3.72 -2.16 -21.73
N VAL A 229 -3.64 -0.83 -21.90
CA VAL A 229 -4.82 0.01 -22.10
C VAL A 229 -5.44 -0.33 -23.47
N LYS A 230 -6.70 -0.79 -23.45
CA LYS A 230 -7.53 -0.91 -24.67
C LYS A 230 -8.22 0.41 -24.98
N SER A 231 -8.77 1.06 -23.97
CA SER A 231 -9.34 2.39 -24.08
C SER A 231 -9.34 3.08 -22.71
N VAL A 232 -9.23 4.41 -22.71
CA VAL A 232 -9.38 5.23 -21.52
C VAL A 232 -10.06 6.55 -21.86
N THR A 233 -11.01 6.95 -21.03
CA THR A 233 -11.67 8.27 -21.11
C THR A 233 -11.65 8.95 -19.74
N VAL A 234 -11.61 10.27 -19.76
CA VAL A 234 -11.73 11.13 -18.57
C VAL A 234 -12.93 12.05 -18.80
N ASN A 235 -13.89 12.03 -17.87
CA ASN A 235 -15.14 12.77 -17.95
C ASN A 235 -15.87 12.56 -19.29
N GLY A 236 -15.90 11.31 -19.76
CA GLY A 236 -16.55 10.88 -21.01
C GLY A 236 -15.81 11.27 -22.29
N ARG A 237 -14.63 11.87 -22.22
CA ARG A 237 -13.85 12.33 -23.39
C ARG A 237 -12.53 11.57 -23.50
N GLN A 238 -12.06 11.41 -24.73
CA GLN A 238 -10.72 10.88 -25.00
C GLN A 238 -9.65 11.84 -24.48
N ILE A 239 -8.53 11.28 -24.02
CA ILE A 239 -7.41 12.10 -23.55
C ILE A 239 -6.68 12.73 -24.73
N GLU A 240 -6.56 14.05 -24.72
CA GLU A 240 -5.87 14.85 -25.72
C GLU A 240 -4.41 15.09 -25.30
N ASP A 241 -3.44 14.73 -26.14
CA ASP A 241 -2.01 14.72 -25.79
C ASP A 241 -1.46 16.04 -25.23
N ASN A 242 -1.90 17.16 -25.78
CA ASN A 242 -1.36 18.48 -25.43
C ASN A 242 -2.20 19.23 -24.40
N LYS A 243 -3.37 18.69 -24.01
CA LYS A 243 -4.22 19.27 -22.98
C LYS A 243 -3.62 19.04 -21.61
N ASP A 244 -3.78 20.02 -20.72
CA ASP A 244 -3.44 19.89 -19.31
C ASP A 244 -4.57 19.22 -18.55
N TYR A 245 -4.20 18.29 -17.68
CA TYR A 245 -5.09 17.60 -16.75
C TYR A 245 -4.59 17.80 -15.34
N LYS A 246 -5.51 18.16 -14.42
CA LYS A 246 -5.23 18.23 -13.00
C LYS A 246 -5.43 16.86 -12.37
N ILE A 247 -4.46 16.41 -11.60
CA ILE A 247 -4.45 15.09 -10.98
C ILE A 247 -4.34 15.23 -9.46
N ALA A 248 -5.22 14.55 -8.73
CA ALA A 248 -5.16 14.39 -7.29
C ALA A 248 -4.61 12.99 -6.97
N THR A 249 -3.48 12.92 -6.28
CA THR A 249 -2.83 11.67 -5.91
C THR A 249 -2.12 11.82 -4.56
N ILE A 250 -1.19 10.96 -4.24
CA ILE A 250 -0.38 11.04 -3.02
C ILE A 250 1.09 11.28 -3.34
N ASP A 251 1.77 11.92 -2.41
CA ASP A 251 3.20 12.23 -2.49
C ASP A 251 4.06 10.98 -2.77
N TYR A 252 3.69 9.82 -2.20
CA TYR A 252 4.36 8.55 -2.47
C TYR A 252 4.42 8.23 -3.96
N LEU A 253 3.29 8.38 -4.69
CA LEU A 253 3.24 8.10 -6.14
C LEU A 253 4.04 9.13 -6.92
N MET A 254 3.94 10.41 -6.56
CA MET A 254 4.73 11.49 -7.18
C MET A 254 6.23 11.28 -6.97
N ASN A 255 6.64 10.83 -5.77
CA ASN A 255 8.04 10.59 -5.42
C ASN A 255 8.66 9.36 -6.11
N LEU A 256 7.84 8.47 -6.69
CA LEU A 256 8.37 7.41 -7.55
C LEU A 256 9.13 7.97 -8.78
N GLY A 257 8.79 9.19 -9.23
CA GLY A 257 9.48 9.88 -10.31
C GLY A 257 9.48 9.12 -11.64
N ARG A 258 8.39 8.42 -11.96
CA ARG A 258 8.24 7.57 -13.16
C ARG A 258 6.76 7.48 -13.58
N TYR A 259 6.49 6.76 -14.66
CA TYR A 259 5.14 6.51 -15.20
C TYR A 259 4.42 7.78 -15.69
N GLY A 260 5.15 8.76 -16.20
CA GLY A 260 4.61 10.04 -16.62
C GLY A 260 4.55 11.10 -15.51
N LEU A 261 4.50 10.70 -14.23
CA LEU A 261 4.42 11.61 -13.09
C LEU A 261 5.63 12.53 -12.96
N GLN A 262 6.83 12.08 -13.39
CA GLN A 262 8.05 12.88 -13.42
C GLN A 262 7.96 14.10 -14.36
N ASN A 263 7.01 14.09 -15.30
CA ASN A 263 6.80 15.14 -16.29
C ASN A 263 5.71 16.14 -15.86
N ALA A 264 5.22 16.05 -14.64
CA ALA A 264 4.25 17.00 -14.12
C ALA A 264 4.79 18.43 -14.24
N THR A 265 3.98 19.34 -14.79
CA THR A 265 4.35 20.74 -15.02
C THR A 265 4.17 21.60 -13.77
N SER A 266 3.37 21.11 -12.83
CA SER A 266 3.23 21.66 -11.47
C SER A 266 2.95 20.57 -10.48
N ARG A 267 3.36 20.77 -9.22
CA ARG A 267 3.04 19.92 -8.09
C ARG A 267 2.86 20.78 -6.85
N ASN A 268 1.80 20.49 -6.10
CA ASN A 268 1.55 21.08 -4.78
C ASN A 268 1.17 19.96 -3.82
N ASP A 269 1.94 19.79 -2.77
CA ASP A 269 1.70 18.80 -1.72
C ASP A 269 1.02 19.49 -0.53
N SER A 270 0.00 18.85 0.04
CA SER A 270 -0.69 19.36 1.21
C SER A 270 0.20 19.28 2.46
N PRO A 271 0.01 20.18 3.45
CA PRO A 271 0.67 20.04 4.74
C PRO A 271 0.06 18.94 5.61
N ASP A 272 -1.17 18.50 5.30
CA ASP A 272 -1.96 17.61 6.15
C ASP A 272 -1.78 16.16 5.76
N ILE A 273 -1.75 15.29 6.77
CA ILE A 273 -1.69 13.83 6.56
C ILE A 273 -3.03 13.37 6.02
N ILE A 274 -3.00 12.70 4.87
CA ILE A 274 -4.18 12.32 4.10
C ILE A 274 -5.15 11.40 4.86
N ARG A 275 -4.68 10.58 5.82
CA ARG A 275 -5.57 9.71 6.60
C ARG A 275 -6.55 10.51 7.47
N ASP A 276 -6.15 11.67 7.99
CA ASP A 276 -7.04 12.55 8.74
C ASP A 276 -8.09 13.15 7.80
N CYS A 277 -7.69 13.52 6.59
CA CYS A 277 -8.61 13.96 5.54
C CYS A 277 -9.60 12.85 5.10
N PHE A 278 -9.21 11.58 5.12
CA PHE A 278 -10.14 10.47 4.91
C PHE A 278 -11.20 10.40 6.01
N VAL A 279 -10.85 10.65 7.27
CA VAL A 279 -11.84 10.72 8.36
C VAL A 279 -12.89 11.79 8.06
N ASP A 280 -12.46 12.98 7.63
CA ASP A 280 -13.39 14.07 7.29
C ASP A 280 -14.26 13.74 6.08
N TYR A 281 -13.69 13.07 5.05
CA TYR A 281 -14.49 12.60 3.92
C TYR A 281 -15.55 11.57 4.32
N PHE A 282 -15.22 10.62 5.20
CA PHE A 282 -16.20 9.65 5.68
C PHE A 282 -17.30 10.31 6.55
N ARG A 283 -16.94 11.30 7.37
CA ARG A 283 -17.93 12.12 8.11
C ARG A 283 -18.85 12.90 7.15
N HIS A 284 -18.28 13.49 6.11
CA HIS A 284 -19.04 14.17 5.06
C HIS A 284 -20.05 13.22 4.41
N LEU A 285 -19.60 12.04 3.96
CA LEU A 285 -20.51 11.04 3.38
C LEU A 285 -21.60 10.58 4.35
N ALA A 286 -21.28 10.37 5.61
CA ALA A 286 -22.24 10.00 6.64
C ALA A 286 -23.28 11.12 6.83
N ALA A 287 -22.86 12.38 6.88
CA ALA A 287 -23.76 13.52 7.01
C ALA A 287 -24.74 13.63 5.83
N GLU A 288 -24.26 13.43 4.59
CA GLU A 288 -25.11 13.48 3.40
C GLU A 288 -26.08 12.28 3.27
N ASN A 289 -25.75 11.14 3.85
CA ASN A 289 -26.48 9.89 3.66
C ASN A 289 -27.15 9.35 4.93
N GLY A 290 -27.52 10.22 5.87
CA GLY A 290 -28.23 9.85 7.09
C GLY A 290 -27.44 8.88 7.97
N GLY A 291 -26.15 9.12 8.12
CA GLY A 291 -25.21 8.33 8.93
C GLY A 291 -24.62 7.11 8.20
N LYS A 292 -25.02 6.84 6.97
CA LYS A 292 -24.61 5.63 6.23
C LYS A 292 -23.46 5.92 5.26
N ILE A 293 -22.53 4.98 5.21
CA ILE A 293 -21.41 4.98 4.26
C ILE A 293 -21.51 3.73 3.38
N THR A 294 -21.63 3.93 2.09
CA THR A 294 -21.77 2.86 1.10
C THR A 294 -20.81 3.09 -0.06
N ALA A 295 -20.37 2.03 -0.68
CA ALA A 295 -19.59 2.07 -1.91
C ALA A 295 -19.92 0.89 -2.80
N ALA A 296 -19.79 1.08 -4.11
CA ALA A 296 -20.03 0.06 -5.11
C ALA A 296 -19.02 0.13 -6.24
N LYS A 297 -18.94 -0.93 -7.04
CA LYS A 297 -18.32 -0.86 -8.36
C LYS A 297 -19.29 -0.19 -9.34
N ASP A 298 -18.77 0.67 -10.20
CA ASP A 298 -19.55 1.36 -11.23
C ASP A 298 -18.95 1.22 -12.64
N GLY A 299 -18.00 0.30 -12.80
CA GLY A 299 -17.36 0.00 -14.09
C GLY A 299 -16.25 0.96 -14.48
N ARG A 300 -15.56 1.58 -13.51
CA ARG A 300 -14.42 2.49 -13.77
C ARG A 300 -13.28 1.77 -14.46
N ILE A 301 -13.02 0.54 -14.02
CA ILE A 301 -11.98 -0.30 -14.62
C ILE A 301 -12.56 -1.65 -14.96
N THR A 302 -12.51 -2.01 -16.23
CA THR A 302 -12.89 -3.33 -16.72
C THR A 302 -11.68 -4.03 -17.33
N LYS A 303 -11.55 -5.33 -17.08
CA LYS A 303 -10.48 -6.15 -17.66
C LYS A 303 -11.11 -7.22 -18.55
N ASN A 304 -10.78 -7.15 -19.83
CA ASN A 304 -11.13 -8.19 -20.79
C ASN A 304 -10.08 -9.30 -20.76
N GLN A 305 -10.55 -10.51 -20.84
CA GLN A 305 -9.68 -11.69 -20.95
C GLN A 305 -8.90 -11.69 -22.25
#